data_acc2b011fd2e1e913e5474221d147080
#
_entry.id   acc2b011fd2e1e913e5474221d147080
#
_cell.length_a   1.000
_cell.length_b   1.000
_cell.length_c   1.000
_cell.angle_alpha   90.00
_cell.angle_beta   90.00
_cell.angle_gamma   90.00
#
_symmetry.space_group_name_H-M   'P 1'
#
loop_
_entity.id
_entity.type
_entity.pdbx_description
1 polymer ?
#
loop_
_entity_poly.entity_id
_entity_poly.type
_entity_poly.pdbx_seq_one_letter_code
_entity_poly.pdbx_strand_id
1 'polypeptide(L)'
;MRRTASPLSLILLGLGTFLLVLAPLLVWYVEPRAAVNPIDIDTTAVYRGTGSYFDTDEVATVHDKRITVTQQVRGDVADSEKSGRAVWDVTTTVDTDKSLPAADPHDALEFFANRWVTDRHTNQPVHCCGENPYFEGDAYLKFPFDVRRRSYTWWDNSLHDTVVLHYAGTG
;
A
#
# COMPACT_ATOMS: atom_id res chain seq x y z
N MET A 1 -25.57 -57.68 11.26
CA MET A 1 -25.61 -56.55 12.21
C MET A 1 -25.27 -55.24 11.48
N ARG A 2 -26.25 -54.38 11.18
CA ARG A 2 -26.01 -53.03 10.62
C ARG A 2 -25.56 -52.13 11.75
N ARG A 3 -24.27 -51.77 11.77
CA ARG A 3 -23.76 -50.72 12.68
C ARG A 3 -24.30 -49.39 12.13
N THR A 4 -25.27 -48.80 12.81
CA THR A 4 -25.72 -47.45 12.54
C THR A 4 -24.61 -46.52 13.00
N ALA A 5 -24.09 -45.70 12.08
CA ALA A 5 -23.12 -44.66 12.42
C ALA A 5 -23.73 -43.71 13.46
N SER A 6 -22.97 -43.29 14.45
CA SER A 6 -23.45 -42.35 15.44
C SER A 6 -23.65 -40.98 14.77
N PRO A 7 -24.64 -40.17 15.19
CA PRO A 7 -24.85 -38.83 14.60
C PRO A 7 -23.61 -37.95 14.71
N LEU A 8 -22.82 -38.11 15.77
CA LEU A 8 -21.55 -37.40 15.96
C LEU A 8 -20.53 -37.75 14.85
N SER A 9 -20.39 -39.06 14.51
CA SER A 9 -19.46 -39.48 13.45
C SER A 9 -19.87 -38.97 12.07
N LEU A 10 -21.17 -38.85 11.81
CA LEU A 10 -21.66 -38.25 10.55
C LEU A 10 -21.39 -36.77 10.47
N ILE A 11 -21.56 -36.02 11.57
CA ILE A 11 -21.22 -34.59 11.65
C ILE A 11 -19.71 -34.38 11.45
N LEU A 12 -18.87 -35.18 12.14
CA LEU A 12 -17.42 -35.06 11.99
C LEU A 12 -16.95 -35.44 10.59
N LEU A 13 -17.56 -36.43 9.95
CA LEU A 13 -17.27 -36.80 8.57
C LEU A 13 -17.66 -35.68 7.62
N GLY A 14 -18.85 -35.09 7.80
CA GLY A 14 -19.32 -33.96 6.99
C GLY A 14 -18.41 -32.73 7.14
N LEU A 15 -18.01 -32.38 8.38
CA LEU A 15 -17.10 -31.29 8.62
C LEU A 15 -15.70 -31.57 8.03
N GLY A 16 -15.18 -32.78 8.19
CA GLY A 16 -13.89 -33.18 7.64
C GLY A 16 -13.86 -33.09 6.11
N THR A 17 -14.89 -33.60 5.44
CA THR A 17 -15.00 -33.50 3.98
C THR A 17 -15.16 -32.07 3.51
N PHE A 18 -15.94 -31.25 4.22
CA PHE A 18 -16.08 -29.81 3.92
C PHE A 18 -14.72 -29.10 4.01
N LEU A 19 -13.97 -29.30 5.07
CA LEU A 19 -12.66 -28.66 5.24
C LEU A 19 -11.63 -29.16 4.22
N LEU A 20 -11.66 -30.44 3.84
CA LEU A 20 -10.80 -30.99 2.79
C LEU A 20 -11.03 -30.37 1.41
N VAL A 21 -12.27 -29.96 1.12
CA VAL A 21 -12.60 -29.26 -0.12
C VAL A 21 -12.34 -27.76 -0.01
N LEU A 22 -12.65 -27.17 1.16
CA LEU A 22 -12.52 -25.74 1.37
C LEU A 22 -11.04 -25.30 1.36
N ALA A 23 -10.13 -26.06 1.96
CA ALA A 23 -8.73 -25.68 2.05
C ALA A 23 -8.07 -25.47 0.66
N PRO A 24 -8.12 -26.44 -0.27
CA PRO A 24 -7.58 -26.22 -1.63
C PRO A 24 -8.34 -25.14 -2.40
N LEU A 25 -9.64 -24.99 -2.20
CA LEU A 25 -10.43 -23.94 -2.82
C LEU A 25 -9.95 -22.56 -2.39
N LEU A 26 -9.66 -22.35 -1.10
CA LEU A 26 -9.13 -21.10 -0.60
C LEU A 26 -7.75 -20.78 -1.18
N VAL A 27 -6.85 -21.75 -1.18
CA VAL A 27 -5.45 -21.54 -1.62
C VAL A 27 -5.35 -21.39 -3.15
N TRP A 28 -6.05 -22.20 -3.92
CA TRP A 28 -5.87 -22.23 -5.38
C TRP A 28 -6.87 -21.37 -6.16
N TYR A 29 -8.01 -21.05 -5.57
CA TYR A 29 -9.04 -20.28 -6.25
C TYR A 29 -9.26 -18.90 -5.65
N VAL A 30 -9.40 -18.80 -4.32
CA VAL A 30 -9.74 -17.53 -3.65
C VAL A 30 -8.52 -16.63 -3.52
N GLU A 31 -7.41 -17.15 -2.99
CA GLU A 31 -6.20 -16.37 -2.71
C GLU A 31 -5.66 -15.65 -3.96
N PRO A 32 -5.46 -16.29 -5.14
CA PRO A 32 -4.94 -15.60 -6.33
C PRO A 32 -5.89 -14.52 -6.88
N ARG A 33 -7.17 -14.59 -6.53
CA ARG A 33 -8.18 -13.61 -6.96
C ARG A 33 -8.40 -12.50 -5.94
N ALA A 34 -8.18 -12.78 -4.67
CA ALA A 34 -8.30 -11.80 -3.59
C ALA A 34 -7.02 -10.98 -3.41
N ALA A 35 -5.84 -11.59 -3.64
CA ALA A 35 -4.55 -10.93 -3.54
C ALA A 35 -4.21 -10.17 -4.83
N VAL A 36 -5.00 -9.16 -5.16
CA VAL A 36 -4.77 -8.29 -6.32
C VAL A 36 -4.92 -6.82 -5.91
N ASN A 37 -4.10 -5.96 -6.52
CA ASN A 37 -4.27 -4.52 -6.37
C ASN A 37 -5.56 -4.07 -7.05
N PRO A 38 -6.44 -3.34 -6.31
CA PRO A 38 -7.63 -2.74 -6.92
C PRO A 38 -7.23 -1.67 -7.93
N ILE A 39 -8.03 -1.53 -8.98
CA ILE A 39 -7.83 -0.50 -10.01
C ILE A 39 -8.83 0.65 -9.89
N ASP A 40 -9.91 0.47 -9.16
CA ASP A 40 -10.99 1.42 -8.92
C ASP A 40 -10.94 2.02 -7.50
N ILE A 41 -9.73 2.20 -6.97
CA ILE A 41 -9.53 2.77 -5.63
C ILE A 41 -9.68 4.29 -5.67
N ASP A 42 -10.37 4.85 -4.68
CA ASP A 42 -10.35 6.28 -4.33
C ASP A 42 -10.36 6.38 -2.81
N THR A 43 -9.22 6.64 -2.24
CA THR A 43 -9.03 6.61 -0.79
C THR A 43 -8.17 7.79 -0.34
N THR A 44 -8.52 8.36 0.82
CA THR A 44 -7.74 9.40 1.47
C THR A 44 -7.37 8.94 2.88
N ALA A 45 -6.08 8.92 3.17
CA ALA A 45 -5.54 8.66 4.49
C ALA A 45 -4.97 9.95 5.09
N VAL A 46 -5.25 10.19 6.36
CA VAL A 46 -4.76 11.37 7.09
C VAL A 46 -4.00 10.91 8.33
N TYR A 47 -2.73 11.22 8.36
CA TYR A 47 -1.85 10.93 9.50
C TYR A 47 -1.56 12.22 10.25
N ARG A 48 -1.56 12.19 11.59
CA ARG A 48 -1.25 13.32 12.43
C ARG A 48 -0.21 12.94 13.46
N GLY A 49 0.77 13.81 13.64
CA GLY A 49 1.85 13.61 14.59
C GLY A 49 2.52 14.90 14.97
N THR A 50 3.57 14.80 15.76
CA THR A 50 4.49 15.91 16.08
C THR A 50 5.86 15.56 15.54
N GLY A 51 6.55 16.56 15.01
CA GLY A 51 7.87 16.40 14.43
C GLY A 51 8.65 17.70 14.39
N SER A 52 9.82 17.63 13.80
CA SER A 52 10.68 18.79 13.56
C SER A 52 10.87 18.96 12.07
N TYR A 53 10.87 20.20 11.61
CA TYR A 53 11.16 20.53 10.22
C TYR A 53 11.99 21.81 10.13
N PHE A 54 12.64 22.02 9.00
CA PHE A 54 13.36 23.27 8.73
C PHE A 54 12.37 24.31 8.22
N ASP A 55 12.24 25.40 8.97
CA ASP A 55 11.40 26.54 8.59
C ASP A 55 12.23 27.52 7.77
N THR A 56 11.84 27.76 6.54
CA THR A 56 12.56 28.62 5.61
C THR A 56 12.40 30.11 5.92
N ASP A 57 11.31 30.51 6.57
CA ASP A 57 11.05 31.89 6.95
C ASP A 57 11.89 32.29 8.17
N GLU A 58 11.98 31.37 9.13
CA GLU A 58 12.80 31.56 10.34
C GLU A 58 14.26 31.17 10.14
N VAL A 59 14.57 30.48 9.03
CA VAL A 59 15.89 29.90 8.71
C VAL A 59 16.42 29.06 9.89
N ALA A 60 15.53 28.27 10.49
CA ALA A 60 15.83 27.48 11.69
C ALA A 60 15.07 26.16 11.69
N THR A 61 15.60 25.16 12.40
CA THR A 61 14.83 23.94 12.69
C THR A 61 13.87 24.21 13.83
N VAL A 62 12.58 24.07 13.57
CA VAL A 62 11.52 24.13 14.58
C VAL A 62 11.17 22.74 15.07
N HIS A 63 10.93 22.60 16.37
CA HIS A 63 10.70 21.30 17.02
C HIS A 63 9.28 21.21 17.57
N ASP A 64 8.82 19.97 17.80
CA ASP A 64 7.52 19.64 18.43
C ASP A 64 6.32 20.32 17.76
N LYS A 65 6.41 20.54 16.46
CA LYS A 65 5.33 21.11 15.67
C LYS A 65 4.35 20.03 15.22
N ARG A 66 3.08 20.41 15.11
CA ARG A 66 2.05 19.53 14.55
C ARG A 66 2.30 19.37 13.06
N ILE A 67 2.34 18.11 12.60
CA ILE A 67 2.46 17.76 11.20
C ILE A 67 1.24 16.90 10.84
N THR A 68 0.62 17.23 9.71
CA THR A 68 -0.47 16.45 9.12
C THR A 68 -0.04 15.99 7.73
N VAL A 69 -0.05 14.70 7.49
CA VAL A 69 0.21 14.13 6.17
C VAL A 69 -1.12 13.64 5.61
N THR A 70 -1.53 14.21 4.49
CA THR A 70 -2.73 13.76 3.76
C THR A 70 -2.27 13.07 2.48
N GLN A 71 -2.65 11.81 2.33
CA GLN A 71 -2.34 11.02 1.15
C GLN A 71 -3.64 10.57 0.48
N GLN A 72 -3.81 10.95 -0.78
CA GLN A 72 -4.91 10.49 -1.61
C GLN A 72 -4.37 9.53 -2.67
N VAL A 73 -5.01 8.38 -2.81
CA VAL A 73 -4.71 7.37 -3.82
C VAL A 73 -5.94 7.19 -4.69
N ARG A 74 -5.80 7.46 -5.97
CA ARG A 74 -6.86 7.28 -6.97
C ARG A 74 -6.39 6.36 -8.08
N GLY A 75 -7.18 5.31 -8.35
CA GLY A 75 -6.93 4.39 -9.46
C GLY A 75 -7.32 4.99 -10.81
N ASP A 76 -6.42 4.90 -11.78
CA ASP A 76 -6.75 5.14 -13.19
C ASP A 76 -7.25 3.84 -13.80
N VAL A 77 -8.57 3.67 -13.80
CA VAL A 77 -9.22 2.44 -14.28
C VAL A 77 -8.95 2.19 -15.75
N ALA A 78 -9.00 3.24 -16.58
CA ALA A 78 -8.85 3.11 -18.03
C ALA A 78 -7.44 2.64 -18.42
N ASP A 79 -6.41 3.26 -17.86
CA ASP A 79 -5.02 2.84 -18.11
C ASP A 79 -4.70 1.50 -17.43
N SER A 80 -5.32 1.22 -16.29
CA SER A 80 -5.16 -0.08 -15.61
C SER A 80 -5.75 -1.23 -16.43
N GLU A 81 -6.95 -1.09 -16.96
CA GLU A 81 -7.58 -2.10 -17.83
C GLU A 81 -6.80 -2.30 -19.13
N LYS A 82 -6.36 -1.20 -19.75
CA LYS A 82 -5.59 -1.24 -21.00
C LYS A 82 -4.23 -1.92 -20.84
N SER A 83 -3.54 -1.66 -19.73
CA SER A 83 -2.20 -2.19 -19.46
C SER A 83 -2.18 -3.54 -18.74
N GLY A 84 -3.26 -3.91 -18.06
CA GLY A 84 -3.31 -5.05 -17.14
C GLY A 84 -2.51 -4.82 -15.85
N ARG A 85 -2.15 -3.56 -15.54
CA ARG A 85 -1.40 -3.15 -14.36
C ARG A 85 -2.28 -2.38 -13.39
N ALA A 86 -1.83 -2.18 -12.16
CA ALA A 86 -2.44 -1.19 -11.28
C ALA A 86 -1.76 0.15 -11.50
N VAL A 87 -2.51 1.11 -12.02
CA VAL A 87 -2.05 2.49 -12.28
C VAL A 87 -2.77 3.39 -11.30
N TRP A 88 -2.03 4.04 -10.40
CA TRP A 88 -2.57 4.89 -9.35
C TRP A 88 -1.96 6.28 -9.39
N ASP A 89 -2.80 7.29 -9.39
CA ASP A 89 -2.39 8.67 -9.13
C ASP A 89 -2.43 8.90 -7.63
N VAL A 90 -1.29 9.31 -7.08
CA VAL A 90 -1.09 9.48 -5.64
C VAL A 90 -0.65 10.91 -5.37
N THR A 91 -1.43 11.63 -4.56
CA THR A 91 -1.02 12.92 -4.04
C THR A 91 -0.71 12.81 -2.56
N THR A 92 0.38 13.41 -2.13
CA THR A 92 0.76 13.49 -0.72
C THR A 92 1.04 14.94 -0.38
N THR A 93 0.36 15.44 0.64
CA THR A 93 0.52 16.80 1.17
C THR A 93 1.00 16.71 2.61
N VAL A 94 2.05 17.41 2.94
CA VAL A 94 2.57 17.54 4.31
C VAL A 94 2.31 18.95 4.80
N ASP A 95 1.41 19.08 5.77
CA ASP A 95 0.97 20.35 6.32
C ASP A 95 1.51 20.57 7.72
N THR A 96 1.73 21.85 8.05
CA THR A 96 2.09 22.33 9.38
C THR A 96 1.04 23.29 9.90
N ASP A 97 1.26 23.86 11.09
CA ASP A 97 0.39 24.91 11.64
C ASP A 97 0.41 26.22 10.78
N LYS A 98 1.42 26.36 9.92
CA LYS A 98 1.57 27.51 9.01
C LYS A 98 0.98 27.28 7.61
N SER A 99 0.68 26.02 7.26
CA SER A 99 0.07 25.70 5.96
C SER A 99 -1.35 26.26 5.85
N LEU A 100 -1.73 26.71 4.67
CA LEU A 100 -3.10 27.03 4.37
C LEU A 100 -3.97 25.76 4.39
N PRO A 101 -5.33 25.90 4.38
CA PRO A 101 -6.21 24.73 4.35
C PRO A 101 -5.82 23.74 3.24
N ALA A 102 -5.95 22.46 3.52
CA ALA A 102 -5.49 21.30 2.74
C ALA A 102 -5.87 21.26 1.24
N ALA A 103 -6.56 22.29 0.74
CA ALA A 103 -6.90 22.44 -0.67
C ALA A 103 -5.86 23.25 -1.47
N ASP A 104 -4.90 23.90 -0.82
CA ASP A 104 -3.87 24.68 -1.49
C ASP A 104 -2.49 24.04 -1.34
N PRO A 105 -2.02 23.29 -2.38
CA PRO A 105 -0.72 22.64 -2.33
C PRO A 105 0.47 23.61 -2.31
N HIS A 106 0.26 24.90 -2.59
CA HIS A 106 1.36 25.89 -2.66
C HIS A 106 1.91 26.31 -1.30
N ASP A 107 1.12 26.11 -0.23
CA ASP A 107 1.55 26.44 1.13
C ASP A 107 1.81 25.21 2.01
N ALA A 108 1.80 24.03 1.44
CA ALA A 108 2.22 22.83 2.12
C ALA A 108 3.74 22.85 2.36
N LEU A 109 4.19 22.24 3.46
CA LEU A 109 5.60 22.01 3.70
C LEU A 109 6.23 21.16 2.59
N GLU A 110 5.51 20.13 2.15
CA GLU A 110 5.85 19.29 1.01
C GLU A 110 4.58 18.89 0.25
N PHE A 111 4.69 18.82 -1.06
CA PHE A 111 3.63 18.32 -1.93
C PHE A 111 4.21 17.43 -3.02
N PHE A 112 3.67 16.22 -3.14
CA PHE A 112 4.03 15.27 -4.18
C PHE A 112 2.80 14.84 -4.97
N ALA A 113 2.92 14.83 -6.29
CA ALA A 113 1.94 14.24 -7.19
C ALA A 113 2.65 13.19 -8.05
N ASN A 114 2.35 11.94 -7.80
CA ASN A 114 3.04 10.80 -8.39
C ASN A 114 2.05 9.92 -9.16
N ARG A 115 2.55 9.25 -10.19
CA ARG A 115 1.83 8.19 -10.89
C ARG A 115 2.55 6.86 -10.63
N TRP A 116 1.96 6.05 -9.77
CA TRP A 116 2.49 4.78 -9.33
C TRP A 116 1.95 3.63 -10.19
N VAL A 117 2.83 2.82 -10.75
CA VAL A 117 2.45 1.69 -11.59
C VAL A 117 3.05 0.40 -11.03
N THR A 118 2.20 -0.58 -10.77
CA THR A 118 2.63 -1.87 -10.23
C THR A 118 1.99 -3.04 -10.95
N ASP A 119 2.64 -4.18 -10.86
CA ASP A 119 2.01 -5.45 -11.19
C ASP A 119 0.86 -5.73 -10.21
N ARG A 120 -0.31 -6.09 -10.73
CA ARG A 120 -1.51 -6.25 -9.90
C ARG A 120 -1.42 -7.40 -8.89
N HIS A 121 -0.66 -8.45 -9.21
CA HIS A 121 -0.58 -9.67 -8.40
C HIS A 121 0.63 -9.70 -7.46
N THR A 122 1.71 -9.02 -7.80
CA THR A 122 2.92 -9.00 -6.99
C THR A 122 3.13 -7.70 -6.24
N ASN A 123 2.50 -6.62 -6.69
CA ASN A 123 2.74 -5.24 -6.27
C ASN A 123 4.19 -4.78 -6.48
N GLN A 124 4.92 -5.42 -7.37
CA GLN A 124 6.23 -4.94 -7.75
C GLN A 124 6.11 -3.74 -8.70
N PRO A 125 7.00 -2.73 -8.60
CA PRO A 125 7.05 -1.62 -9.54
C PRO A 125 7.18 -2.10 -10.98
N VAL A 126 6.50 -1.43 -11.89
CA VAL A 126 6.56 -1.69 -13.34
C VAL A 126 6.72 -0.39 -14.09
N HIS A 127 7.74 -0.32 -14.95
CA HIS A 127 8.07 0.87 -15.73
C HIS A 127 7.23 0.95 -17.00
N CYS A 128 6.03 1.55 -16.88
CA CYS A 128 5.14 1.79 -18.02
C CYS A 128 4.10 2.88 -17.70
N CYS A 129 3.23 3.09 -18.63
CA CYS A 129 1.91 3.73 -18.41
C CYS A 129 2.00 5.15 -17.86
N GLY A 130 3.10 5.87 -18.16
CA GLY A 130 3.30 7.26 -17.73
C GLY A 130 3.65 7.39 -16.26
N GLU A 131 4.34 6.40 -15.67
CA GLU A 131 4.85 6.52 -14.29
C GLU A 131 5.60 7.85 -14.09
N ASN A 132 5.47 8.43 -12.92
CA ASN A 132 6.13 9.69 -12.58
C ASN A 132 6.25 9.84 -11.06
N PRO A 133 7.46 10.06 -10.51
CA PRO A 133 8.75 9.95 -11.19
C PRO A 133 9.07 8.50 -11.62
N TYR A 134 10.21 8.29 -12.26
CA TYR A 134 10.73 6.94 -12.50
C TYR A 134 11.18 6.35 -11.16
N PHE A 135 10.40 5.40 -10.65
CA PHE A 135 10.64 4.79 -9.35
C PHE A 135 11.69 3.69 -9.44
N GLU A 136 12.72 3.79 -8.63
CA GLU A 136 13.68 2.73 -8.43
C GLU A 136 13.38 1.96 -7.13
N GLY A 137 13.86 0.71 -7.05
CA GLY A 137 13.75 -0.10 -5.86
C GLY A 137 12.62 -1.14 -5.87
N ASP A 138 12.44 -1.78 -4.71
CA ASP A 138 11.48 -2.87 -4.53
C ASP A 138 10.06 -2.38 -4.22
N ALA A 139 9.92 -1.19 -3.65
CA ALA A 139 8.66 -0.69 -3.12
C ALA A 139 8.58 0.84 -3.03
N TYR A 140 7.38 1.33 -3.19
CA TYR A 140 6.89 2.66 -2.86
C TYR A 140 5.48 2.49 -2.30
N LEU A 141 4.90 3.40 -1.57
CA LEU A 141 3.55 3.38 -1.04
C LEU A 141 3.20 2.13 -0.20
N LYS A 142 3.48 0.94 -0.68
CA LYS A 142 3.35 -0.34 0.05
C LYS A 142 4.35 -1.38 -0.46
N PHE A 143 4.66 -2.36 0.39
CA PHE A 143 5.52 -3.46 0.01
C PHE A 143 4.87 -4.38 -1.04
N PRO A 144 5.70 -5.13 -1.79
CA PRO A 144 5.21 -6.23 -2.61
C PRO A 144 4.35 -7.21 -1.80
N PHE A 145 3.46 -7.93 -2.45
CA PHE A 145 2.82 -9.07 -1.81
C PHE A 145 3.88 -10.13 -1.44
N ASP A 146 3.58 -10.96 -0.47
CA ASP A 146 4.51 -12.01 -0.05
C ASP A 146 5.83 -11.47 0.57
N VAL A 147 5.70 -10.46 1.45
CA VAL A 147 6.84 -9.86 2.16
C VAL A 147 7.64 -10.90 2.92
N ARG A 148 8.95 -10.92 2.73
CA ARG A 148 9.90 -11.83 3.38
C ARG A 148 10.81 -11.09 4.36
N ARG A 149 11.44 -11.85 5.27
CA ARG A 149 12.42 -11.31 6.24
C ARG A 149 13.76 -11.01 5.53
N ARG A 150 13.77 -9.93 4.75
CA ARG A 150 14.96 -9.43 4.04
C ARG A 150 14.97 -7.92 4.02
N SER A 151 16.05 -7.30 3.61
CA SER A 151 16.07 -5.87 3.29
C SER A 151 15.31 -5.60 2.01
N TYR A 152 14.70 -4.41 1.95
CA TYR A 152 13.99 -3.88 0.78
C TYR A 152 14.51 -2.49 0.47
N THR A 153 14.61 -2.16 -0.80
CA THR A 153 14.84 -0.79 -1.27
C THR A 153 13.48 -0.10 -1.39
N TRP A 154 13.38 1.04 -0.71
CA TRP A 154 12.16 1.87 -0.68
C TRP A 154 12.43 3.19 -1.35
N TRP A 155 11.56 3.60 -2.27
CA TRP A 155 11.65 4.92 -2.88
C TRP A 155 11.24 6.01 -1.89
N ASP A 156 12.09 7.01 -1.74
CA ASP A 156 11.82 8.21 -0.93
C ASP A 156 11.63 9.43 -1.84
N ASN A 157 10.43 10.00 -1.82
CA ASN A 157 10.10 11.14 -2.67
C ASN A 157 10.85 12.41 -2.29
N SER A 158 11.16 12.61 -1.01
CA SER A 158 11.87 13.81 -0.55
C SER A 158 13.34 13.78 -0.99
N LEU A 159 13.92 12.59 -1.00
CA LEU A 159 15.30 12.38 -1.45
C LEU A 159 15.44 12.21 -2.96
N HIS A 160 14.36 11.86 -3.66
CA HIS A 160 14.37 11.40 -5.06
C HIS A 160 15.37 10.24 -5.28
N ASP A 161 15.44 9.34 -4.31
CA ASP A 161 16.37 8.21 -4.29
C ASP A 161 15.80 7.07 -3.46
N THR A 162 16.48 5.93 -3.45
CA THR A 162 16.09 4.76 -2.67
C THR A 162 16.80 4.72 -1.32
N VAL A 163 16.07 4.33 -0.30
CA VAL A 163 16.62 4.00 1.02
C VAL A 163 16.49 2.51 1.30
N VAL A 164 17.45 1.94 2.03
CA VAL A 164 17.42 0.53 2.38
C VAL A 164 16.73 0.34 3.73
N LEU A 165 15.61 -0.37 3.72
CA LEU A 165 14.89 -0.76 4.93
C LEU A 165 15.34 -2.15 5.36
N HIS A 166 15.90 -2.27 6.56
CA HIS A 166 16.36 -3.52 7.13
C HIS A 166 15.27 -4.14 8.01
N TYR A 167 15.11 -5.45 7.89
CA TYR A 167 14.23 -6.19 8.80
C TYR A 167 14.78 -6.17 10.22
N ALA A 168 14.05 -5.53 11.15
CA ALA A 168 14.48 -5.35 12.54
C ALA A 168 13.85 -6.37 13.51
N GLY A 169 12.93 -7.21 13.04
CA GLY A 169 12.25 -8.19 13.89
C GLY A 169 10.72 -8.01 13.88
N THR A 170 10.05 -8.92 14.57
CA THR A 170 8.61 -8.80 14.89
C THR A 170 8.51 -8.25 16.29
N GLY A 171 7.84 -7.09 16.45
CA GLY A 171 7.50 -6.54 17.77
C GLY A 171 6.47 -7.39 18.50
#